data_56e164b75202d29ac4e1c2ca74c48f68
#
_entry.id   56e164b75202d29ac4e1c2ca74c48f68
#
_cell.length_a   1.000
_cell.length_b   1.000
_cell.length_c   1.000
_cell.angle_alpha   90.00
_cell.angle_beta   90.00
_cell.angle_gamma   90.00
#
_symmetry.space_group_name_H-M   'P 1'
#
loop_
_entity.id
_entity.type
_entity.pdbx_description
1 polymer ?
#
loop_
_entity_poly.entity_id
_entity_poly.type
_entity_poly.pdbx_seq_one_letter_code
_entity_poly.pdbx_strand_id
1 'polypeptide(L)'
;VNTVLFLRPTESLTVFLQQLGRGLRLAENKECLTVLDFIGQANKKYNFEEKFAALLSNTTHSVSREIKEGFVSAPKGCYIQLEKIAAKYVLNNISASYDRTSGLVVRAASFTEDTGQPLTLGNFLDYYHLDPRAIYSKKLCFARLCVRAGGVDDFAEPLEETLTKAFARFAVIDSRRWIRFLLELLPKLDNTNFADLPPVEQRMLQMFYVTVWGKAAEDWNREDVLDDLYALSDSPVLLGELQTLLQYQYDRIDFIDEPVDVGFDCPLDLHCTYTRDQLLVALDFLKPST
;
A
#
# COMPACT_ATOMS: atom_id res chain seq x y z
N VAL A 1 20.20 26.43 -20.40
CA VAL A 1 20.70 25.05 -20.47
C VAL A 1 19.58 24.18 -20.97
N ASN A 2 19.81 23.50 -22.10
CA ASN A 2 18.83 22.61 -22.77
C ASN A 2 19.15 21.12 -22.53
N THR A 3 20.37 20.84 -22.04
CA THR A 3 20.80 19.47 -21.75
C THR A 3 21.59 19.44 -20.45
N VAL A 4 21.27 18.47 -19.59
CA VAL A 4 21.98 18.16 -18.37
C VAL A 4 22.51 16.74 -18.44
N LEU A 5 23.77 16.55 -18.10
CA LEU A 5 24.45 15.26 -18.09
C LEU A 5 24.83 14.91 -16.64
N PHE A 6 24.32 13.81 -16.13
CA PHE A 6 24.73 13.21 -14.86
C PHE A 6 25.75 12.09 -15.16
N LEU A 7 27.03 12.39 -15.06
CA LEU A 7 28.11 11.45 -15.41
C LEU A 7 28.44 10.47 -14.28
N ARG A 8 27.95 10.72 -13.08
CA ARG A 8 28.05 9.80 -11.95
C ARG A 8 26.83 9.92 -11.04
N PRO A 9 26.45 8.84 -10.34
CA PRO A 9 25.36 8.88 -9.38
C PRO A 9 25.61 9.94 -8.28
N THR A 10 24.59 10.72 -7.96
CA THR A 10 24.57 11.66 -6.86
C THR A 10 23.79 11.04 -5.72
N GLU A 11 24.44 10.78 -4.58
CA GLU A 11 23.82 10.08 -3.44
C GLU A 11 22.73 10.91 -2.74
N SER A 12 22.81 12.24 -2.81
CA SER A 12 21.83 13.15 -2.22
C SER A 12 20.73 13.52 -3.19
N LEU A 13 19.48 13.19 -2.85
CA LEU A 13 18.29 13.62 -3.60
C LEU A 13 18.23 15.14 -3.74
N THR A 14 18.53 15.88 -2.66
CA THR A 14 18.53 17.35 -2.67
C THR A 14 19.51 17.91 -3.70
N VAL A 15 20.73 17.36 -3.77
CA VAL A 15 21.72 17.79 -4.77
C VAL A 15 21.26 17.43 -6.18
N PHE A 16 20.69 16.25 -6.39
CA PHE A 16 20.10 15.85 -7.67
C PHE A 16 19.01 16.82 -8.13
N LEU A 17 18.04 17.13 -7.27
CA LEU A 17 16.96 18.07 -7.58
C LEU A 17 17.47 19.50 -7.81
N GLN A 18 18.48 19.97 -7.08
CA GLN A 18 19.10 21.27 -7.32
C GLN A 18 19.81 21.33 -8.68
N GLN A 19 20.50 20.27 -9.06
CA GLN A 19 21.16 20.19 -10.37
C GLN A 19 20.12 20.13 -11.50
N LEU A 20 19.07 19.33 -11.34
CA LEU A 20 17.95 19.25 -12.29
C LEU A 20 17.24 20.60 -12.41
N GLY A 21 16.95 21.26 -11.30
CA GLY A 21 16.28 22.56 -11.23
C GLY A 21 17.01 23.69 -11.99
N ARG A 22 18.33 23.60 -12.11
CA ARG A 22 19.08 24.54 -12.96
C ARG A 22 18.70 24.39 -14.44
N GLY A 23 18.45 23.18 -14.88
CA GLY A 23 17.97 22.89 -16.23
C GLY A 23 16.49 23.20 -16.44
N LEU A 24 15.67 23.19 -15.40
CA LEU A 24 14.23 23.44 -15.50
C LEU A 24 13.84 24.93 -15.57
N ARG A 25 14.78 25.86 -15.41
CA ARG A 25 14.50 27.29 -15.53
C ARG A 25 14.02 27.62 -16.93
N LEU A 26 12.92 28.37 -17.01
CA LEU A 26 12.39 28.89 -18.26
C LEU A 26 13.35 29.90 -18.87
N ALA A 27 13.52 29.85 -20.19
CA ALA A 27 14.32 30.80 -20.98
C ALA A 27 13.66 30.94 -22.36
N GLU A 28 13.84 32.12 -22.99
CA GLU A 28 13.40 32.34 -24.36
C GLU A 28 14.02 31.29 -25.30
N ASN A 29 13.22 30.79 -26.23
CA ASN A 29 13.59 29.74 -27.21
C ASN A 29 14.00 28.39 -26.59
N LYS A 30 13.55 28.10 -25.36
CA LYS A 30 13.75 26.80 -24.73
C LYS A 30 12.49 25.98 -24.77
N GLU A 31 12.42 25.00 -25.64
CA GLU A 31 11.26 24.12 -25.83
C GLU A 31 11.22 22.98 -24.82
N CYS A 32 12.39 22.41 -24.50
CA CYS A 32 12.48 21.28 -23.58
C CYS A 32 13.83 21.26 -22.82
N LEU A 33 13.89 20.39 -21.82
CA LEU A 33 15.14 20.00 -21.17
C LEU A 33 15.38 18.50 -21.42
N THR A 34 16.53 18.19 -22.01
CA THR A 34 17.00 16.80 -22.12
C THR A 34 17.90 16.48 -20.95
N VAL A 35 17.60 15.41 -20.23
CA VAL A 35 18.42 14.89 -19.13
C VAL A 35 18.98 13.53 -19.53
N LEU A 36 20.31 13.41 -19.52
CA LEU A 36 21.02 12.16 -19.74
C LEU A 36 21.69 11.75 -18.42
N ASP A 37 21.24 10.63 -17.87
CA ASP A 37 21.74 10.10 -16.61
C ASP A 37 22.47 8.78 -16.85
N PHE A 38 23.78 8.78 -16.61
CA PHE A 38 24.62 7.61 -16.77
C PHE A 38 24.60 6.76 -15.50
N ILE A 39 23.73 5.77 -15.52
CA ILE A 39 23.60 4.79 -14.44
C ILE A 39 24.75 3.80 -14.53
N GLY A 40 25.84 4.10 -13.84
CA GLY A 40 26.98 3.19 -13.67
C GLY A 40 26.72 2.18 -12.55
N GLN A 41 27.72 1.35 -12.24
CA GLN A 41 27.71 0.50 -11.04
C GLN A 41 27.74 1.38 -9.79
N ALA A 42 26.55 1.81 -9.36
CA ALA A 42 26.41 2.63 -8.16
C ALA A 42 26.71 1.81 -6.90
N ASN A 43 27.19 2.50 -5.87
CA ASN A 43 27.32 1.93 -4.53
C ASN A 43 25.97 1.30 -4.10
N LYS A 44 26.00 0.19 -3.34
CA LYS A 44 24.80 -0.47 -2.81
C LYS A 44 23.90 0.45 -1.96
N LYS A 45 24.43 1.58 -1.49
CA LYS A 45 23.70 2.63 -0.76
C LYS A 45 22.91 3.59 -1.65
N TYR A 46 23.08 3.53 -2.98
CA TYR A 46 22.39 4.44 -3.87
C TYR A 46 20.90 4.10 -3.96
N ASN A 47 20.05 5.06 -3.64
CA ASN A 47 18.60 4.88 -3.62
C ASN A 47 17.98 5.34 -4.94
N PHE A 48 17.91 4.43 -5.91
CA PHE A 48 17.25 4.71 -7.19
C PHE A 48 15.75 4.94 -7.05
N GLU A 49 15.12 4.31 -6.08
CA GLU A 49 13.68 4.44 -5.87
C GLU A 49 13.30 5.85 -5.48
N GLU A 50 13.97 6.43 -4.49
CA GLU A 50 13.75 7.81 -4.06
C GLU A 50 13.96 8.80 -5.21
N LYS A 51 14.99 8.57 -6.02
CA LYS A 51 15.31 9.41 -7.17
C LYS A 51 14.21 9.37 -8.24
N PHE A 52 13.74 8.18 -8.62
CA PHE A 52 12.68 8.05 -9.62
C PHE A 52 11.34 8.50 -9.08
N ALA A 53 11.02 8.23 -7.81
CA ALA A 53 9.82 8.72 -7.17
C ALA A 53 9.70 10.24 -7.21
N ALA A 54 10.81 10.96 -6.97
CA ALA A 54 10.84 12.42 -7.04
C ALA A 54 10.58 12.99 -8.46
N LEU A 55 10.70 12.18 -9.50
CA LEU A 55 10.41 12.56 -10.89
C LEU A 55 8.97 12.26 -11.32
N LEU A 56 8.20 11.52 -10.51
CA LEU A 56 6.84 11.14 -10.82
C LEU A 56 5.85 12.12 -10.18
N SER A 57 4.68 12.26 -10.79
CA SER A 57 3.53 12.89 -10.16
C SER A 57 3.02 12.01 -9.02
N ASN A 58 2.11 12.51 -8.18
CA ASN A 58 1.45 11.68 -7.19
C ASN A 58 0.85 10.44 -7.87
N THR A 59 1.43 9.29 -7.57
CA THR A 59 1.04 8.01 -8.14
C THR A 59 0.81 7.00 -7.03
N THR A 60 -0.19 6.14 -7.21
CA THR A 60 -0.42 4.97 -6.36
C THR A 60 0.47 3.78 -6.76
N HIS A 61 1.19 3.90 -7.89
CA HIS A 61 2.05 2.84 -8.40
C HIS A 61 3.44 2.90 -7.77
N SER A 62 3.99 1.73 -7.47
CA SER A 62 5.40 1.63 -7.05
C SER A 62 6.35 2.01 -8.20
N VAL A 63 7.50 2.59 -7.85
CA VAL A 63 8.55 2.94 -8.84
C VAL A 63 8.95 1.72 -9.69
N SER A 64 8.98 0.53 -9.10
CA SER A 64 9.26 -0.72 -9.84
C SER A 64 8.20 -1.02 -10.89
N ARG A 65 6.94 -0.69 -10.64
CA ARG A 65 5.85 -0.83 -11.60
C ARG A 65 5.97 0.21 -12.70
N GLU A 66 6.21 1.46 -12.35
CA GLU A 66 6.44 2.55 -13.29
C GLU A 66 7.58 2.24 -14.26
N ILE A 67 8.71 1.69 -13.76
CA ILE A 67 9.83 1.27 -14.62
C ILE A 67 9.42 0.17 -15.60
N LYS A 68 8.59 -0.78 -15.17
CA LYS A 68 8.12 -1.89 -16.02
C LYS A 68 7.10 -1.45 -17.07
N GLU A 69 6.24 -0.49 -16.70
CA GLU A 69 5.15 0.01 -17.54
C GLU A 69 5.53 1.24 -18.38
N GLY A 70 6.77 1.77 -18.23
CA GLY A 70 7.29 2.88 -19.03
C GLY A 70 6.95 4.25 -18.46
N PHE A 71 6.86 4.40 -17.15
CA PHE A 71 6.66 5.67 -16.43
C PHE A 71 5.36 6.38 -16.82
N VAL A 72 4.25 5.66 -16.77
CA VAL A 72 2.90 6.19 -17.10
C VAL A 72 2.46 7.37 -16.21
N SER A 73 2.98 7.45 -14.98
CA SER A 73 2.69 8.53 -14.04
C SER A 73 3.68 9.71 -14.12
N ALA A 74 4.48 9.79 -15.19
CA ALA A 74 5.33 10.96 -15.41
C ALA A 74 4.47 12.23 -15.56
N PRO A 75 4.93 13.41 -15.03
CA PRO A 75 4.21 14.66 -15.18
C PRO A 75 3.89 14.96 -16.65
N LYS A 76 2.75 15.61 -16.90
CA LYS A 76 2.32 15.94 -18.29
C LYS A 76 3.40 16.72 -19.03
N GLY A 77 3.75 16.23 -20.22
CA GLY A 77 4.83 16.79 -21.03
C GLY A 77 6.23 16.27 -20.68
N CYS A 78 6.36 15.39 -19.68
CA CYS A 78 7.59 14.70 -19.36
C CYS A 78 7.60 13.29 -19.97
N TYR A 79 8.80 12.85 -20.36
CA TYR A 79 9.04 11.50 -20.85
C TYR A 79 10.30 10.94 -20.19
N ILE A 80 10.17 9.75 -19.62
CA ILE A 80 11.28 9.05 -18.96
C ILE A 80 11.48 7.71 -19.67
N GLN A 81 12.71 7.45 -20.09
CA GLN A 81 13.08 6.18 -20.70
C GLN A 81 14.34 5.63 -20.04
N LEU A 82 14.29 4.36 -19.68
CA LEU A 82 15.45 3.61 -19.22
C LEU A 82 15.88 2.63 -20.31
N GLU A 83 17.17 2.60 -20.57
CA GLU A 83 17.76 1.55 -21.39
C GLU A 83 17.60 0.19 -20.67
N LYS A 84 17.41 -0.91 -21.42
CA LYS A 84 17.06 -2.24 -20.84
C LYS A 84 18.03 -2.73 -19.78
N ILE A 85 19.33 -2.52 -19.97
CA ILE A 85 20.35 -2.95 -19.00
C ILE A 85 20.25 -2.08 -17.75
N ALA A 86 20.09 -0.77 -17.92
CA ALA A 86 19.89 0.17 -16.83
C ALA A 86 18.61 -0.12 -16.05
N ALA A 87 17.49 -0.40 -16.73
CA ALA A 87 16.23 -0.77 -16.09
C ALA A 87 16.37 -2.03 -15.22
N LYS A 88 17.03 -3.08 -15.73
CA LYS A 88 17.31 -4.30 -14.96
C LYS A 88 18.17 -4.04 -13.74
N TYR A 89 19.21 -3.21 -13.89
CA TYR A 89 20.09 -2.84 -12.79
C TYR A 89 19.35 -2.07 -11.69
N VAL A 90 18.55 -1.06 -12.08
CA VAL A 90 17.73 -0.27 -11.16
C VAL A 90 16.71 -1.14 -10.43
N LEU A 91 15.97 -2.00 -11.16
CA LEU A 91 15.01 -2.92 -10.56
C LEU A 91 15.67 -3.88 -9.57
N ASN A 92 16.84 -4.42 -9.88
CA ASN A 92 17.59 -5.26 -8.97
C ASN A 92 18.06 -4.52 -7.72
N ASN A 93 18.47 -3.25 -7.86
CA ASN A 93 18.86 -2.41 -6.72
C ASN A 93 17.67 -2.13 -5.82
N ILE A 94 16.52 -1.73 -6.40
CA ILE A 94 15.28 -1.51 -5.67
C ILE A 94 14.86 -2.80 -4.95
N SER A 95 14.77 -3.94 -5.65
CA SER A 95 14.40 -5.23 -5.07
C SER A 95 15.34 -5.63 -3.93
N ALA A 96 16.64 -5.51 -4.12
CA ALA A 96 17.64 -5.85 -3.09
C ALA A 96 17.51 -4.99 -1.82
N SER A 97 16.97 -3.78 -1.94
CA SER A 97 16.71 -2.90 -0.78
C SER A 97 15.44 -3.30 -0.01
N TYR A 98 14.47 -3.98 -0.65
CA TYR A 98 13.19 -4.40 -0.07
C TYR A 98 13.09 -5.88 0.26
N ASP A 99 13.87 -6.73 -0.38
CA ASP A 99 13.80 -8.19 -0.21
C ASP A 99 14.17 -8.68 1.20
N ARG A 100 14.70 -7.81 2.04
CA ARG A 100 15.04 -8.14 3.42
C ARG A 100 14.18 -7.34 4.38
N THR A 101 13.46 -8.04 5.25
CA THR A 101 12.79 -7.46 6.43
C THR A 101 13.75 -6.56 7.22
N SER A 102 15.04 -6.92 7.27
CA SER A 102 16.10 -6.09 7.86
C SER A 102 16.24 -4.70 7.23
N GLY A 103 16.00 -4.55 5.93
CA GLY A 103 16.04 -3.24 5.26
C GLY A 103 14.90 -2.32 5.70
N LEU A 104 13.69 -2.87 5.87
CA LEU A 104 12.55 -2.12 6.40
C LEU A 104 12.76 -1.70 7.86
N VAL A 105 13.33 -2.61 8.69
CA VAL A 105 13.62 -2.32 10.11
C VAL A 105 14.63 -1.19 10.24
N VAL A 106 15.72 -1.21 9.48
CA VAL A 106 16.74 -0.13 9.52
C VAL A 106 16.12 1.22 9.13
N ARG A 107 15.30 1.25 8.09
CA ARG A 107 14.62 2.48 7.65
C ARG A 107 13.60 2.99 8.67
N ALA A 108 12.85 2.08 9.30
CA ALA A 108 11.93 2.46 10.35
C ALA A 108 12.65 3.02 11.58
N ALA A 109 13.81 2.44 11.95
CA ALA A 109 14.62 2.91 13.09
C ALA A 109 15.18 4.31 12.91
N SER A 110 15.60 4.67 11.68
CA SER A 110 16.16 6.01 11.39
C SER A 110 15.12 7.02 10.89
N PHE A 111 13.88 6.59 10.63
CA PHE A 111 12.88 7.39 9.91
C PHE A 111 12.66 8.79 10.49
N THR A 112 12.45 8.88 11.79
CA THR A 112 12.17 10.17 12.46
C THR A 112 13.38 11.09 12.46
N GLU A 113 14.58 10.53 12.61
CA GLU A 113 15.84 11.31 12.55
C GLU A 113 16.11 11.82 11.14
N ASP A 114 15.90 10.96 10.13
CA ASP A 114 16.19 11.28 8.73
C ASP A 114 15.17 12.25 8.12
N THR A 115 13.91 12.20 8.56
CA THR A 115 12.81 12.95 7.92
C THR A 115 12.24 14.08 8.75
N GLY A 116 12.43 14.06 10.05
CA GLY A 116 11.77 14.97 11.02
C GLY A 116 10.26 14.67 11.18
N GLN A 117 9.74 13.60 10.59
CA GLN A 117 8.34 13.21 10.65
C GLN A 117 8.11 12.06 11.64
N PRO A 118 6.92 11.96 12.27
CA PRO A 118 6.60 10.81 13.11
C PRO A 118 6.53 9.54 12.25
N LEU A 119 7.03 8.43 12.79
CA LEU A 119 6.96 7.12 12.16
C LEU A 119 5.51 6.60 12.23
N THR A 120 4.72 6.90 11.20
CA THR A 120 3.38 6.36 10.97
C THR A 120 3.36 5.54 9.70
N LEU A 121 2.37 4.65 9.54
CA LEU A 121 2.22 3.86 8.32
C LEU A 121 2.18 4.75 7.07
N GLY A 122 1.33 5.79 7.09
CA GLY A 122 1.18 6.72 5.97
C GLY A 122 2.49 7.44 5.64
N ASN A 123 3.12 8.08 6.64
CA ASN A 123 4.37 8.81 6.43
C ASN A 123 5.48 7.89 5.91
N PHE A 124 5.56 6.66 6.45
CA PHE A 124 6.57 5.70 6.03
C PHE A 124 6.36 5.24 4.57
N LEU A 125 5.13 4.89 4.21
CA LEU A 125 4.79 4.48 2.85
C LEU A 125 4.99 5.62 1.86
N ASP A 126 4.58 6.84 2.20
CA ASP A 126 4.68 8.01 1.33
C ASP A 126 6.13 8.46 1.12
N TYR A 127 6.90 8.54 2.19
CA TYR A 127 8.29 8.98 2.09
C TYR A 127 9.13 8.03 1.25
N TYR A 128 8.95 6.71 1.43
CA TYR A 128 9.68 5.71 0.65
C TYR A 128 8.95 5.29 -0.63
N HIS A 129 7.80 5.90 -0.95
CA HIS A 129 6.95 5.56 -2.09
C HIS A 129 6.63 4.06 -2.18
N LEU A 130 6.32 3.47 -1.04
CA LEU A 130 6.02 2.05 -0.92
C LEU A 130 4.55 1.76 -1.15
N ASP A 131 4.31 0.68 -1.88
CA ASP A 131 3.01 0.01 -1.84
C ASP A 131 2.86 -0.70 -0.47
N PRO A 132 1.68 -0.69 0.17
CA PRO A 132 1.45 -1.41 1.43
C PRO A 132 1.91 -2.88 1.40
N ARG A 133 1.82 -3.55 0.26
CA ARG A 133 2.30 -4.92 0.07
C ARG A 133 3.80 -5.10 0.33
N ALA A 134 4.59 -4.04 0.25
CA ALA A 134 6.01 -4.10 0.58
C ALA A 134 6.25 -4.50 2.05
N ILE A 135 5.32 -4.16 2.94
CA ILE A 135 5.32 -4.55 4.35
C ILE A 135 4.57 -5.88 4.52
N TYR A 136 3.31 -5.89 4.13
CA TYR A 136 2.37 -6.96 4.50
C TYR A 136 2.55 -8.28 3.75
N SER A 137 3.11 -8.29 2.54
CA SER A 137 3.42 -9.53 1.81
C SER A 137 4.49 -10.42 2.48
N LYS A 138 5.19 -9.90 3.49
CA LYS A 138 6.30 -10.57 4.19
C LYS A 138 5.88 -11.24 5.50
N LYS A 139 4.59 -11.42 5.73
CA LYS A 139 4.06 -11.89 7.02
C LYS A 139 4.58 -11.02 8.18
N LEU A 140 4.55 -9.73 7.97
CA LEU A 140 4.95 -8.70 8.91
C LEU A 140 3.82 -7.66 8.97
N CYS A 141 3.50 -7.15 10.13
CA CYS A 141 2.66 -5.97 10.29
C CYS A 141 3.52 -4.73 10.58
N PHE A 142 2.99 -3.54 10.36
CA PHE A 142 3.73 -2.30 10.57
C PHE A 142 4.01 -2.07 12.05
N ALA A 143 3.07 -2.39 12.95
CA ALA A 143 3.29 -2.35 14.39
C ALA A 143 4.48 -3.21 14.81
N ARG A 144 4.57 -4.44 14.29
CA ARG A 144 5.72 -5.33 14.55
C ARG A 144 7.02 -4.80 13.93
N LEU A 145 6.93 -4.12 12.80
CA LEU A 145 8.08 -3.42 12.22
C LEU A 145 8.57 -2.30 13.16
N CYS A 146 7.67 -1.50 13.72
CA CYS A 146 7.99 -0.44 14.68
C CYS A 146 8.63 -0.99 15.96
N VAL A 147 8.13 -2.10 16.51
CA VAL A 147 8.75 -2.81 17.65
C VAL A 147 10.18 -3.21 17.32
N ARG A 148 10.40 -3.86 16.17
CA ARG A 148 11.75 -4.30 15.73
C ARG A 148 12.70 -3.14 15.47
N ALA A 149 12.17 -1.99 15.12
CA ALA A 149 12.94 -0.75 14.94
C ALA A 149 13.27 -0.06 16.27
N GLY A 150 12.71 -0.53 17.40
CA GLY A 150 12.91 0.08 18.72
C GLY A 150 12.10 1.36 18.92
N GLY A 151 11.12 1.63 18.07
CA GLY A 151 10.32 2.86 18.11
C GLY A 151 9.14 2.79 19.09
N VAL A 152 8.69 1.59 19.47
CA VAL A 152 7.57 1.36 20.38
C VAL A 152 7.83 0.10 21.21
N ASP A 153 7.14 0.00 22.35
CA ASP A 153 7.17 -1.17 23.22
C ASP A 153 6.60 -2.41 22.53
N ASP A 154 7.03 -3.59 22.95
CA ASP A 154 6.55 -4.85 22.43
C ASP A 154 5.12 -5.12 22.89
N PHE A 155 4.36 -5.83 22.08
CA PHE A 155 2.98 -6.21 22.37
C PHE A 155 2.76 -7.71 22.10
N ALA A 156 1.75 -8.28 22.73
CA ALA A 156 1.27 -9.64 22.47
C ALA A 156 -0.25 -9.61 22.38
N GLU A 157 -0.80 -9.95 21.22
CA GLU A 157 -2.24 -9.94 20.97
C GLU A 157 -2.72 -11.31 20.46
N PRO A 158 -3.93 -11.76 20.87
CA PRO A 158 -4.42 -13.11 20.58
C PRO A 158 -4.50 -13.41 19.09
N LEU A 159 -4.85 -12.42 18.26
CA LEU A 159 -5.06 -12.59 16.83
C LEU A 159 -3.87 -12.11 15.98
N GLU A 160 -2.68 -11.93 16.57
CA GLU A 160 -1.51 -11.40 15.83
C GLU A 160 -1.20 -12.21 14.57
N GLU A 161 -1.18 -13.54 14.66
CA GLU A 161 -0.87 -14.38 13.51
C GLU A 161 -1.95 -14.29 12.42
N THR A 162 -3.21 -14.28 12.83
CA THR A 162 -4.38 -14.22 11.93
C THR A 162 -4.42 -12.87 11.20
N LEU A 163 -4.35 -11.76 11.93
CA LEU A 163 -4.40 -10.42 11.37
C LEU A 163 -3.18 -10.10 10.51
N THR A 164 -1.97 -10.53 10.93
CA THR A 164 -0.76 -10.37 10.12
C THR A 164 -0.89 -11.04 8.74
N LYS A 165 -1.53 -12.23 8.67
CA LYS A 165 -1.82 -12.89 7.38
C LYS A 165 -2.91 -12.16 6.59
N ALA A 166 -3.89 -11.57 7.29
CA ALA A 166 -5.01 -10.87 6.67
C ALA A 166 -4.57 -9.53 6.04
N PHE A 167 -3.64 -8.80 6.63
CA PHE A 167 -3.15 -7.53 6.10
C PHE A 167 -2.73 -7.58 4.63
N ALA A 168 -2.11 -8.68 4.18
CA ALA A 168 -1.73 -8.84 2.78
C ALA A 168 -2.95 -8.85 1.83
N ARG A 169 -4.10 -9.33 2.32
CA ARG A 169 -5.37 -9.36 1.58
C ARG A 169 -6.06 -7.99 1.62
N PHE A 170 -5.98 -7.30 2.76
CA PHE A 170 -6.50 -5.92 2.89
C PHE A 170 -5.67 -4.91 2.09
N ALA A 171 -4.37 -5.11 1.95
CA ALA A 171 -3.47 -4.20 1.24
C ALA A 171 -3.76 -4.02 -0.27
N VAL A 172 -4.69 -4.78 -0.83
CA VAL A 172 -5.09 -4.69 -2.26
C VAL A 172 -6.53 -4.20 -2.45
N ILE A 173 -7.26 -3.93 -1.37
CA ILE A 173 -8.66 -3.49 -1.45
C ILE A 173 -8.71 -2.03 -1.88
N ASP A 174 -9.57 -1.72 -2.85
CA ASP A 174 -9.76 -0.40 -3.42
C ASP A 174 -11.24 0.01 -3.63
N SER A 175 -12.20 -0.79 -3.12
CA SER A 175 -13.61 -0.39 -3.06
C SER A 175 -13.84 0.63 -1.94
N ARG A 176 -14.12 1.88 -2.32
CA ARG A 176 -14.37 2.98 -1.38
C ARG A 176 -15.58 2.71 -0.49
N ARG A 177 -16.66 2.14 -1.06
CA ARG A 177 -17.89 1.80 -0.33
C ARG A 177 -17.62 0.75 0.74
N TRP A 178 -16.91 -0.33 0.39
CA TRP A 178 -16.59 -1.38 1.35
C TRP A 178 -15.59 -0.91 2.42
N ILE A 179 -14.56 -0.15 2.03
CA ILE A 179 -13.62 0.43 2.99
C ILE A 179 -14.33 1.35 3.96
N ARG A 180 -15.24 2.22 3.49
CA ARG A 180 -16.03 3.11 4.36
C ARG A 180 -16.86 2.32 5.36
N PHE A 181 -17.58 1.28 4.90
CA PHE A 181 -18.31 0.39 5.78
C PHE A 181 -17.43 -0.20 6.89
N LEU A 182 -16.23 -0.69 6.53
CA LEU A 182 -15.29 -1.24 7.52
C LEU A 182 -14.78 -0.18 8.50
N LEU A 183 -14.45 1.01 8.03
CA LEU A 183 -14.01 2.12 8.89
C LEU A 183 -15.09 2.57 9.89
N GLU A 184 -16.36 2.47 9.51
CA GLU A 184 -17.51 2.77 10.38
C GLU A 184 -17.81 1.64 11.35
N LEU A 185 -17.62 0.38 10.93
CA LEU A 185 -17.91 -0.82 11.73
C LEU A 185 -16.84 -1.12 12.77
N LEU A 186 -15.56 -1.12 12.37
CA LEU A 186 -14.46 -1.61 13.23
C LEU A 186 -14.38 -0.89 14.58
N PRO A 187 -14.62 0.43 14.72
CA PRO A 187 -14.63 1.09 16.03
C PRO A 187 -15.82 0.72 16.93
N LYS A 188 -16.83 0.03 16.41
CA LYS A 188 -18.11 -0.26 17.08
C LYS A 188 -18.37 -1.77 17.20
N LEU A 189 -17.38 -2.61 16.93
CA LEU A 189 -17.54 -4.07 16.89
C LEU A 189 -18.29 -4.60 18.13
N ASP A 190 -17.85 -4.21 19.33
CA ASP A 190 -18.41 -4.69 20.60
C ASP A 190 -19.87 -4.26 20.84
N ASN A 191 -20.35 -3.25 20.11
CA ASN A 191 -21.70 -2.69 20.30
C ASN A 191 -22.60 -2.90 19.07
N THR A 192 -22.14 -3.64 18.06
CA THR A 192 -22.89 -3.84 16.83
C THR A 192 -23.61 -5.20 16.87
N ASN A 193 -24.93 -5.17 16.73
CA ASN A 193 -25.67 -6.39 16.44
C ASN A 193 -25.64 -6.64 14.93
N PHE A 194 -24.83 -7.58 14.51
CA PHE A 194 -24.63 -7.89 13.08
C PHE A 194 -25.88 -8.39 12.36
N ALA A 195 -26.87 -8.90 13.09
CA ALA A 195 -28.14 -9.33 12.51
C ALA A 195 -29.03 -8.14 12.08
N ASP A 196 -28.79 -6.96 12.64
CA ASP A 196 -29.58 -5.75 12.34
C ASP A 196 -29.02 -4.97 11.11
N LEU A 197 -27.88 -5.41 10.57
CA LEU A 197 -27.29 -4.78 9.40
C LEU A 197 -28.15 -5.00 8.14
N PRO A 198 -28.22 -4.02 7.24
CA PRO A 198 -28.86 -4.21 5.92
C PRO A 198 -28.22 -5.39 5.16
N PRO A 199 -28.96 -6.07 4.25
CA PRO A 199 -28.47 -7.26 3.54
C PRO A 199 -27.14 -7.06 2.82
N VAL A 200 -26.92 -5.88 2.21
CA VAL A 200 -25.65 -5.56 1.53
C VAL A 200 -24.49 -5.43 2.54
N GLU A 201 -24.73 -4.86 3.70
CA GLU A 201 -23.71 -4.72 4.75
C GLU A 201 -23.42 -6.05 5.43
N GLN A 202 -24.43 -6.93 5.58
CA GLN A 202 -24.20 -8.31 6.02
C GLN A 202 -23.26 -9.04 5.05
N ARG A 203 -23.45 -8.89 3.73
CA ARG A 203 -22.52 -9.46 2.74
C ARG A 203 -21.14 -8.82 2.79
N MET A 204 -21.04 -7.52 3.02
CA MET A 204 -19.75 -6.83 3.25
C MET A 204 -19.03 -7.36 4.49
N LEU A 205 -19.78 -7.66 5.56
CA LEU A 205 -19.25 -8.30 6.76
C LEU A 205 -18.76 -9.72 6.48
N GLN A 206 -19.49 -10.49 5.66
CA GLN A 206 -19.06 -11.81 5.23
C GLN A 206 -17.76 -11.75 4.41
N MET A 207 -17.63 -10.77 3.51
CA MET A 207 -16.38 -10.51 2.78
C MET A 207 -15.25 -10.15 3.74
N PHE A 208 -15.52 -9.38 4.78
CA PHE A 208 -14.54 -9.05 5.82
C PHE A 208 -14.10 -10.31 6.57
N TYR A 209 -15.05 -11.13 7.02
CA TYR A 209 -14.75 -12.38 7.73
C TYR A 209 -13.84 -13.29 6.89
N VAL A 210 -14.19 -13.58 5.63
CA VAL A 210 -13.34 -14.43 4.77
C VAL A 210 -11.97 -13.79 4.52
N THR A 211 -11.89 -12.47 4.53
CA THR A 211 -10.60 -11.77 4.37
C THR A 211 -9.72 -11.93 5.60
N VAL A 212 -10.29 -11.91 6.80
CA VAL A 212 -9.54 -12.10 8.06
C VAL A 212 -9.13 -13.56 8.23
N TRP A 213 -10.09 -14.48 8.20
CA TRP A 213 -9.84 -15.89 8.56
C TRP A 213 -9.43 -16.78 7.38
N GLY A 214 -9.62 -16.33 6.14
CA GLY A 214 -9.28 -17.10 4.93
C GLY A 214 -10.22 -18.26 4.65
N LYS A 215 -11.37 -18.31 5.32
CA LYS A 215 -12.45 -19.30 5.14
C LYS A 215 -13.80 -18.61 5.26
N ALA A 216 -14.80 -19.04 4.51
CA ALA A 216 -16.18 -18.60 4.73
C ALA A 216 -16.74 -19.21 6.01
N ALA A 217 -17.62 -18.48 6.68
CA ALA A 217 -18.39 -19.04 7.78
C ALA A 217 -19.44 -20.03 7.26
N GLU A 218 -19.63 -21.13 7.95
CA GLU A 218 -20.63 -22.13 7.58
C GLU A 218 -22.05 -21.65 7.86
N ASP A 219 -22.22 -20.90 8.94
CA ASP A 219 -23.48 -20.28 9.34
C ASP A 219 -23.16 -18.93 10.02
N TRP A 220 -23.72 -17.84 9.48
CA TRP A 220 -23.51 -16.47 10.00
C TRP A 220 -24.29 -16.19 11.28
N ASN A 221 -25.22 -17.06 11.64
CA ASN A 221 -25.97 -16.96 12.89
C ASN A 221 -25.35 -17.81 14.02
N ARG A 222 -24.23 -18.49 13.76
CA ARG A 222 -23.58 -19.31 14.77
C ARG A 222 -22.82 -18.43 15.76
N GLU A 223 -22.90 -18.82 17.02
CA GLU A 223 -22.26 -18.11 18.13
C GLU A 223 -20.74 -18.01 17.94
N ASP A 224 -20.09 -19.06 17.44
CA ASP A 224 -18.65 -19.09 17.16
C ASP A 224 -18.19 -18.04 16.13
N VAL A 225 -19.02 -17.70 15.14
CA VAL A 225 -18.69 -16.64 14.16
C VAL A 225 -18.76 -15.25 14.77
N LEU A 226 -19.77 -15.03 15.62
CA LEU A 226 -19.92 -13.77 16.34
C LEU A 226 -18.78 -13.59 17.33
N ASP A 227 -18.41 -14.66 18.05
CA ASP A 227 -17.28 -14.65 18.97
C ASP A 227 -15.97 -14.33 18.26
N ASP A 228 -15.72 -14.91 17.07
CA ASP A 228 -14.57 -14.58 16.24
C ASP A 228 -14.53 -13.08 15.90
N LEU A 229 -15.67 -12.46 15.54
CA LEU A 229 -15.74 -11.05 15.20
C LEU A 229 -15.52 -10.15 16.43
N TYR A 230 -16.11 -10.48 17.57
CA TYR A 230 -15.90 -9.72 18.81
C TYR A 230 -14.48 -9.87 19.35
N ALA A 231 -13.85 -11.04 19.16
CA ALA A 231 -12.47 -11.28 19.59
C ALA A 231 -11.43 -10.37 18.87
N LEU A 232 -11.82 -9.70 17.77
CA LEU A 232 -10.96 -8.68 17.15
C LEU A 232 -10.65 -7.52 18.10
N SER A 233 -11.58 -7.18 19.01
CA SER A 233 -11.39 -6.11 19.99
C SER A 233 -10.33 -6.44 21.05
N ASP A 234 -9.99 -7.73 21.22
CA ASP A 234 -8.89 -8.18 22.08
C ASP A 234 -7.50 -7.95 21.46
N SER A 235 -7.46 -7.45 20.21
CA SER A 235 -6.23 -7.13 19.47
C SER A 235 -6.22 -5.65 19.05
N PRO A 236 -6.22 -4.70 20.00
CA PRO A 236 -6.42 -3.28 19.72
C PRO A 236 -5.29 -2.64 18.88
N VAL A 237 -4.04 -3.08 19.04
CA VAL A 237 -2.90 -2.55 18.25
C VAL A 237 -3.08 -2.91 16.78
N LEU A 238 -3.38 -4.16 16.49
CA LEU A 238 -3.55 -4.65 15.13
C LEU A 238 -4.87 -4.20 14.50
N LEU A 239 -5.93 -4.08 15.29
CA LEU A 239 -7.20 -3.51 14.82
C LEU A 239 -7.01 -2.03 14.45
N GLY A 240 -6.27 -1.26 15.24
CA GLY A 240 -5.90 0.12 14.95
C GLY A 240 -5.01 0.24 13.71
N GLU A 241 -4.09 -0.71 13.52
CA GLU A 241 -3.31 -0.78 12.28
C GLU A 241 -4.17 -1.07 11.06
N LEU A 242 -5.14 -1.99 11.16
CA LEU A 242 -6.09 -2.27 10.08
C LEU A 242 -6.89 -1.03 9.70
N GLN A 243 -7.42 -0.30 10.69
CA GLN A 243 -8.13 0.96 10.45
C GLN A 243 -7.22 1.98 9.75
N THR A 244 -5.96 2.10 10.18
CA THR A 244 -4.97 2.99 9.58
C THR A 244 -4.67 2.62 8.12
N LEU A 245 -4.52 1.32 7.83
CA LEU A 245 -4.31 0.82 6.47
C LEU A 245 -5.52 1.11 5.57
N LEU A 246 -6.73 0.83 6.05
CA LEU A 246 -7.96 1.10 5.31
C LEU A 246 -8.14 2.59 5.05
N GLN A 247 -7.89 3.46 6.03
CA GLN A 247 -7.94 4.91 5.86
C GLN A 247 -6.89 5.39 4.84
N TYR A 248 -5.66 4.88 4.94
CA TYR A 248 -4.60 5.19 3.98
C TYR A 248 -5.00 4.84 2.54
N GLN A 249 -5.66 3.70 2.32
CA GLN A 249 -6.16 3.31 1.00
C GLN A 249 -7.34 4.18 0.57
N TYR A 250 -8.31 4.42 1.46
CA TYR A 250 -9.48 5.24 1.19
C TYR A 250 -9.12 6.64 0.65
N ASP A 251 -8.12 7.27 1.27
CA ASP A 251 -7.68 8.61 0.92
C ASP A 251 -6.98 8.69 -0.46
N ARG A 252 -6.60 7.54 -1.02
CA ARG A 252 -5.87 7.43 -2.30
C ARG A 252 -6.69 6.90 -3.45
N ILE A 253 -7.93 6.51 -3.21
CA ILE A 253 -8.83 6.12 -4.28
C ILE A 253 -9.24 7.38 -5.05
N ASP A 254 -8.85 7.48 -6.31
CA ASP A 254 -9.07 8.63 -7.17
C ASP A 254 -10.11 8.41 -8.29
N PHE A 255 -10.69 7.22 -8.33
CA PHE A 255 -11.77 6.88 -9.25
C PHE A 255 -13.13 6.81 -8.54
N ILE A 256 -14.22 6.91 -9.31
CA ILE A 256 -15.59 6.75 -8.83
C ILE A 256 -15.94 5.27 -8.93
N ASP A 257 -16.22 4.67 -7.77
CA ASP A 257 -16.76 3.32 -7.68
C ASP A 257 -18.28 3.35 -7.88
N GLU A 258 -18.78 2.48 -8.74
CA GLU A 258 -20.20 2.29 -8.99
C GLU A 258 -20.63 0.88 -8.57
N PRO A 259 -21.77 0.71 -7.86
CA PRO A 259 -22.26 -0.61 -7.50
C PRO A 259 -22.49 -1.49 -8.73
N VAL A 260 -22.12 -2.77 -8.64
CA VAL A 260 -22.43 -3.75 -9.68
C VAL A 260 -23.93 -4.03 -9.65
N ASP A 261 -24.61 -3.83 -10.79
CA ASP A 261 -26.03 -4.17 -10.96
C ASP A 261 -26.18 -5.60 -11.47
N VAL A 262 -26.65 -6.48 -10.59
CA VAL A 262 -26.87 -7.92 -10.85
C VAL A 262 -28.28 -8.38 -10.43
N GLY A 263 -29.21 -7.44 -10.21
CA GLY A 263 -30.59 -7.75 -9.82
C GLY A 263 -30.80 -8.07 -8.34
N PHE A 264 -29.76 -7.88 -7.50
CA PHE A 264 -29.84 -7.93 -6.04
C PHE A 264 -28.84 -6.93 -5.45
N ASP A 265 -28.97 -6.63 -4.15
CA ASP A 265 -28.06 -5.72 -3.43
C ASP A 265 -26.66 -6.33 -3.34
N CYS A 266 -25.84 -6.03 -4.35
CA CYS A 266 -24.48 -6.54 -4.49
C CYS A 266 -23.48 -5.65 -3.73
N PRO A 267 -22.59 -6.23 -2.91
CA PRO A 267 -21.56 -5.45 -2.20
C PRO A 267 -20.36 -5.08 -3.06
N LEU A 268 -20.31 -5.53 -4.32
CA LEU A 268 -19.20 -5.26 -5.23
C LEU A 268 -19.39 -3.93 -5.98
N ASP A 269 -18.29 -3.30 -6.33
CA ASP A 269 -18.22 -2.08 -7.13
C ASP A 269 -17.44 -2.33 -8.42
N LEU A 270 -17.84 -1.65 -9.50
CA LEU A 270 -17.14 -1.69 -10.78
C LEU A 270 -15.75 -1.11 -10.64
N HIS A 271 -14.81 -1.64 -11.42
CA HIS A 271 -13.41 -1.23 -11.47
C HIS A 271 -12.60 -1.46 -10.18
N CYS A 272 -13.19 -2.12 -9.17
CA CYS A 272 -12.53 -2.44 -7.92
C CYS A 272 -11.89 -3.83 -7.93
N THR A 273 -10.88 -3.99 -7.09
CA THR A 273 -10.10 -5.23 -6.94
C THR A 273 -10.64 -6.06 -5.78
N TYR A 274 -10.91 -7.33 -6.05
CA TYR A 274 -11.36 -8.29 -5.06
C TYR A 274 -10.60 -9.60 -5.19
N THR A 275 -10.39 -10.29 -4.08
CA THR A 275 -9.90 -11.66 -4.11
C THR A 275 -10.99 -12.61 -4.62
N ARG A 276 -10.59 -13.79 -5.11
CA ARG A 276 -11.54 -14.83 -5.51
C ARG A 276 -12.57 -15.13 -4.43
N ASP A 277 -12.14 -15.29 -3.19
CA ASP A 277 -13.01 -15.69 -2.08
C ASP A 277 -13.98 -14.57 -1.69
N GLN A 278 -13.54 -13.30 -1.76
CA GLN A 278 -14.42 -12.14 -1.60
C GLN A 278 -15.52 -12.11 -2.65
N LEU A 279 -15.18 -12.35 -3.93
CA LEU A 279 -16.17 -12.42 -5.01
C LEU A 279 -17.18 -13.54 -4.80
N LEU A 280 -16.71 -14.73 -4.43
CA LEU A 280 -17.58 -15.89 -4.23
C LEU A 280 -18.56 -15.67 -3.06
N VAL A 281 -18.10 -15.06 -1.98
CA VAL A 281 -18.94 -14.68 -0.83
C VAL A 281 -19.96 -13.61 -1.24
N ALA A 282 -19.51 -12.54 -1.90
CA ALA A 282 -20.36 -11.44 -2.34
C ALA A 282 -21.52 -11.90 -3.25
N LEU A 283 -21.27 -12.92 -4.07
CA LEU A 283 -22.22 -13.48 -5.02
C LEU A 283 -22.96 -14.75 -4.49
N ASP A 284 -22.76 -15.09 -3.22
CA ASP A 284 -23.38 -16.24 -2.56
C ASP A 284 -23.04 -17.62 -3.19
N PHE A 285 -21.85 -17.72 -3.80
CA PHE A 285 -21.34 -18.95 -4.41
C PHE A 285 -20.46 -19.78 -3.48
N LEU A 286 -19.94 -19.19 -2.41
CA LEU A 286 -19.11 -19.90 -1.44
C LEU A 286 -20.03 -20.61 -0.46
N LYS A 287 -20.36 -21.87 -0.79
CA LYS A 287 -21.05 -22.75 0.13
C LYS A 287 -20.07 -23.27 1.16
N PRO A 288 -20.54 -23.58 2.39
CA PRO A 288 -19.71 -24.24 3.38
C PRO A 288 -19.07 -25.48 2.75
N SER A 289 -17.78 -25.70 3.04
CA SER A 289 -17.12 -26.94 2.65
C SER A 289 -17.81 -28.10 3.37
N THR A 290 -18.49 -28.97 2.64
CA THR A 290 -18.97 -30.28 3.11
C THR A 290 -17.81 -31.17 3.48
#